data_3b9fc4603adaeadfdc5762a80cac7971
#
_entry.id   3b9fc4603adaeadfdc5762a80cac7971
#
_cell.length_a   1.000
_cell.length_b   1.000
_cell.length_c   1.000
_cell.angle_alpha   90.00
_cell.angle_beta   90.00
_cell.angle_gamma   90.00
#
_symmetry.space_group_name_H-M   'P 1'
#
loop_
_entity.id
_entity.type
_entity.pdbx_description
1 polymer ?
#
loop_
_entity_poly.entity_id
_entity_poly.type
_entity_poly.pdbx_seq_one_letter_code
_entity_poly.pdbx_strand_id
1 'polypeptide(L)'
;MALKSDYAGVERLRKILLGLTRTTIPLRNRLQRNMKLAGVYQPHLINAHFERVVDQIIMLAHVLRAGFPQSGCSEKFAFDDSFKLLEQAYAKGKGLVCIAPHICGYPVYPPIVTPRIPCAIYLRQNKDPHKMKITQALGDAGDGELIYPSEGSTRAQRLQIALDVLKEGRMLFICADTPRKPHQGVPVTIFGRTAYFPTGVFIMSLRTGAPVVPVTWHWREGQYHIHYDEPIELSRGGNLKTKAMAAVQKWAEGVDSYLHQYPEMWWNWLDKRWTRIIRNGKHLETK
;
A
#
# COMPACT_ATOMS: atom_id res chain seq x y z
N MET A 1 -30.17 5.31 -14.17
CA MET A 1 -30.23 4.57 -15.44
C MET A 1 -29.00 4.72 -16.37
N ALA A 2 -28.12 5.68 -16.13
CA ALA A 2 -26.94 5.95 -16.97
C ALA A 2 -25.73 5.01 -16.76
N LEU A 3 -25.66 4.27 -15.68
CA LEU A 3 -24.51 3.42 -15.31
C LEU A 3 -24.47 2.06 -16.04
N LYS A 4 -25.60 1.57 -16.56
CA LYS A 4 -25.65 0.23 -17.20
C LYS A 4 -25.07 0.18 -18.62
N SER A 5 -25.06 1.27 -19.37
CA SER A 5 -24.56 1.28 -20.75
C SER A 5 -23.03 1.22 -20.86
N ASP A 6 -22.32 1.54 -19.80
CA ASP A 6 -20.86 1.65 -19.80
C ASP A 6 -20.11 0.41 -19.30
N TYR A 7 -20.83 -0.51 -18.68
CA TYR A 7 -20.26 -1.78 -18.20
C TYR A 7 -19.65 -2.60 -19.33
N ALA A 8 -20.28 -2.58 -20.51
CA ALA A 8 -19.77 -3.29 -21.70
C ALA A 8 -18.46 -2.68 -22.22
N GLY A 9 -18.32 -1.36 -22.18
CA GLY A 9 -17.10 -0.66 -22.54
C GLY A 9 -15.94 -0.97 -21.60
N VAL A 10 -16.22 -0.98 -20.30
CA VAL A 10 -15.24 -1.31 -19.27
C VAL A 10 -14.79 -2.75 -19.36
N GLU A 11 -15.70 -3.69 -19.57
CA GLU A 11 -15.33 -5.09 -19.74
C GLU A 11 -14.54 -5.33 -21.01
N ARG A 12 -14.85 -4.60 -22.10
CA ARG A 12 -14.01 -4.61 -23.31
C ARG A 12 -12.62 -4.08 -23.02
N LEU A 13 -12.49 -2.94 -22.34
CA LEU A 13 -11.19 -2.39 -21.95
C LEU A 13 -10.42 -3.38 -21.07
N ARG A 14 -11.08 -4.01 -20.10
CA ARG A 14 -10.48 -5.05 -19.27
C ARG A 14 -9.92 -6.20 -20.11
N LYS A 15 -10.69 -6.71 -21.06
CA LYS A 15 -10.24 -7.79 -21.98
C LYS A 15 -9.05 -7.35 -22.83
N ILE A 16 -9.07 -6.13 -23.36
CA ILE A 16 -7.95 -5.55 -24.13
C ILE A 16 -6.70 -5.46 -23.26
N LEU A 17 -6.78 -4.88 -22.07
CA LEU A 17 -5.66 -4.74 -21.15
C LEU A 17 -5.10 -6.11 -20.76
N LEU A 18 -5.94 -7.09 -20.45
CA LEU A 18 -5.51 -8.47 -20.17
C LEU A 18 -4.84 -9.11 -21.40
N GLY A 19 -5.38 -8.88 -22.60
CA GLY A 19 -4.75 -9.30 -23.86
C GLY A 19 -3.34 -8.72 -23.99
N LEU A 20 -3.18 -7.42 -23.77
CA LEU A 20 -1.89 -6.73 -23.82
C LEU A 20 -0.90 -7.28 -22.77
N THR A 21 -1.36 -7.64 -21.56
CA THR A 21 -0.47 -8.25 -20.56
C THR A 21 0.09 -9.60 -21.02
N ARG A 22 -0.66 -10.34 -21.85
CA ARG A 22 -0.19 -11.63 -22.40
C ARG A 22 0.95 -11.43 -23.42
N THR A 23 0.99 -10.31 -24.13
CA THR A 23 2.03 -9.98 -25.14
C THR A 23 3.27 -9.34 -24.49
N THR A 24 3.19 -8.87 -23.25
CA THR A 24 4.32 -8.27 -22.54
C THR A 24 5.30 -9.32 -22.00
N ILE A 25 5.85 -10.15 -22.88
CA ILE A 25 6.76 -11.27 -22.55
C ILE A 25 7.90 -10.85 -21.60
N PRO A 26 8.61 -9.71 -21.79
CA PRO A 26 9.70 -9.34 -20.89
C PRO A 26 9.24 -9.08 -19.46
N LEU A 27 8.05 -8.49 -19.25
CA LEU A 27 7.51 -8.24 -17.92
C LEU A 27 7.08 -9.54 -17.25
N ARG A 28 6.42 -10.43 -18.00
CA ARG A 28 5.99 -11.75 -17.51
C ARG A 28 7.21 -12.58 -17.08
N ASN A 29 8.24 -12.63 -17.91
CA ASN A 29 9.47 -13.36 -17.60
C ASN A 29 10.18 -12.78 -16.36
N ARG A 30 10.16 -11.45 -16.19
CA ARG A 30 10.72 -10.80 -14.99
C ARG A 30 9.91 -11.14 -13.74
N LEU A 31 8.59 -11.06 -13.81
CA LEU A 31 7.68 -11.45 -12.73
C LEU A 31 7.89 -12.89 -12.32
N GLN A 32 7.84 -13.82 -13.28
CA GLN A 32 8.07 -15.24 -13.05
C GLN A 32 9.42 -15.52 -12.37
N ARG A 33 10.49 -14.90 -12.87
CA ARG A 33 11.82 -15.04 -12.29
C ARG A 33 11.88 -14.50 -10.86
N ASN A 34 11.29 -13.33 -10.61
CA ASN A 34 11.28 -12.76 -9.26
C ASN A 34 10.50 -13.66 -8.29
N MET A 35 9.32 -14.17 -8.67
CA MET A 35 8.53 -15.10 -7.86
C MET A 35 9.28 -16.44 -7.61
N LYS A 36 9.99 -16.98 -8.62
CA LYS A 36 10.81 -18.19 -8.44
C LYS A 36 11.94 -17.96 -7.43
N LEU A 37 12.65 -16.83 -7.52
CA LEU A 37 13.74 -16.49 -6.61
C LEU A 37 13.24 -16.17 -5.19
N ALA A 38 12.00 -15.73 -5.06
CA ALA A 38 11.32 -15.51 -3.78
C ALA A 38 10.70 -16.80 -3.19
N GLY A 39 10.71 -17.92 -3.92
CA GLY A 39 10.15 -19.19 -3.45
C GLY A 39 8.63 -19.30 -3.46
N VAL A 40 7.93 -18.37 -4.13
CA VAL A 40 6.44 -18.29 -4.13
C VAL A 40 5.82 -18.55 -5.50
N TYR A 41 6.60 -18.99 -6.47
CA TYR A 41 6.14 -19.18 -7.84
C TYR A 41 5.18 -20.36 -7.98
N GLN A 42 4.01 -20.06 -8.58
CA GLN A 42 3.10 -21.04 -9.17
C GLN A 42 2.65 -20.52 -10.54
N PRO A 43 2.45 -21.40 -11.57
CA PRO A 43 2.17 -20.95 -12.94
C PRO A 43 0.98 -20.01 -13.08
N HIS A 44 -0.11 -20.24 -12.33
CA HIS A 44 -1.33 -19.44 -12.38
C HIS A 44 -1.16 -18.04 -11.78
N LEU A 45 -0.21 -17.83 -10.84
CA LEU A 45 -0.01 -16.55 -10.16
C LEU A 45 0.44 -15.43 -11.08
N ILE A 46 1.09 -15.77 -12.20
CA ILE A 46 1.46 -14.76 -13.21
C ILE A 46 0.22 -14.10 -13.80
N ASN A 47 -0.77 -14.90 -14.19
CA ASN A 47 -2.02 -14.35 -14.72
C ASN A 47 -2.82 -13.65 -13.62
N ALA A 48 -2.94 -14.26 -12.45
CA ALA A 48 -3.62 -13.68 -11.30
C ALA A 48 -3.06 -12.30 -10.95
N HIS A 49 -1.73 -12.13 -10.90
CA HIS A 49 -1.10 -10.83 -10.66
C HIS A 49 -1.50 -9.78 -11.70
N PHE A 50 -1.40 -10.12 -13.01
CA PHE A 50 -1.78 -9.18 -14.06
C PHE A 50 -3.28 -8.84 -14.04
N GLU A 51 -4.13 -9.78 -13.66
CA GLU A 51 -5.55 -9.50 -13.44
C GLU A 51 -5.76 -8.47 -12.33
N ARG A 52 -5.07 -8.61 -11.18
CA ARG A 52 -5.14 -7.63 -10.08
C ARG A 52 -4.61 -6.27 -10.49
N VAL A 53 -3.53 -6.22 -11.29
CA VAL A 53 -2.98 -4.98 -11.85
C VAL A 53 -4.00 -4.30 -12.77
N VAL A 54 -4.62 -5.05 -13.67
CA VAL A 54 -5.64 -4.53 -14.59
C VAL A 54 -6.88 -4.06 -13.81
N ASP A 55 -7.34 -4.83 -12.82
CA ASP A 55 -8.47 -4.43 -11.97
C ASP A 55 -8.19 -3.10 -11.25
N GLN A 56 -6.98 -2.90 -10.73
CA GLN A 56 -6.59 -1.60 -10.14
C GLN A 56 -6.64 -0.47 -11.17
N ILE A 57 -6.12 -0.67 -12.38
CA ILE A 57 -6.16 0.36 -13.45
C ILE A 57 -7.60 0.72 -13.78
N ILE A 58 -8.47 -0.27 -13.90
CA ILE A 58 -9.90 -0.07 -14.18
C ILE A 58 -10.58 0.70 -13.04
N MET A 59 -10.34 0.31 -11.78
CA MET A 59 -10.91 1.02 -10.63
C MET A 59 -10.46 2.49 -10.61
N LEU A 60 -9.17 2.77 -10.84
CA LEU A 60 -8.68 4.14 -10.91
C LEU A 60 -9.30 4.94 -12.06
N ALA A 61 -9.51 4.32 -13.22
CA ALA A 61 -10.20 4.97 -14.34
C ALA A 61 -11.66 5.31 -13.99
N HIS A 62 -12.36 4.43 -13.25
CA HIS A 62 -13.71 4.70 -12.77
C HIS A 62 -13.75 5.84 -11.75
N VAL A 63 -12.82 5.87 -10.79
CA VAL A 63 -12.72 6.96 -9.82
C VAL A 63 -12.45 8.29 -10.52
N LEU A 64 -11.51 8.33 -11.46
CA LEU A 64 -11.22 9.55 -12.24
C LEU A 64 -12.39 10.05 -13.07
N ARG A 65 -13.25 9.15 -13.55
CA ARG A 65 -14.40 9.50 -14.40
C ARG A 65 -15.61 9.94 -13.62
N ALA A 66 -15.97 9.22 -12.56
CA ALA A 66 -17.25 9.37 -11.85
C ALA A 66 -17.11 10.02 -10.47
N GLY A 67 -15.86 10.11 -9.95
CA GLY A 67 -15.63 10.43 -8.55
C GLY A 67 -15.98 9.26 -7.62
N PHE A 68 -15.67 9.43 -6.36
CA PHE A 68 -16.01 8.47 -5.32
C PHE A 68 -17.15 9.06 -4.45
N PRO A 69 -18.21 8.32 -4.07
CA PRO A 69 -18.43 6.87 -4.25
C PRO A 69 -19.07 6.44 -5.58
N GLN A 70 -19.46 7.37 -6.46
CA GLN A 70 -20.22 7.08 -7.70
C GLN A 70 -19.52 6.12 -8.65
N SER A 71 -18.22 5.91 -8.49
CA SER A 71 -17.41 4.94 -9.26
C SER A 71 -17.83 3.48 -9.08
N GLY A 72 -18.60 3.16 -8.02
CA GLY A 72 -18.94 1.77 -7.66
C GLY A 72 -17.76 0.93 -7.17
N CYS A 73 -16.56 1.53 -7.02
CA CYS A 73 -15.37 0.79 -6.61
C CYS A 73 -15.48 0.20 -5.20
N SER A 74 -16.28 0.82 -4.31
CA SER A 74 -16.55 0.31 -2.95
C SER A 74 -17.16 -1.09 -2.96
N GLU A 75 -17.98 -1.42 -3.95
CA GLU A 75 -18.61 -2.74 -4.08
C GLU A 75 -17.62 -3.89 -4.34
N LYS A 76 -16.40 -3.53 -4.78
CA LYS A 76 -15.30 -4.47 -4.97
C LYS A 76 -14.56 -4.83 -3.68
N PHE A 77 -14.88 -4.19 -2.56
CA PHE A 77 -14.21 -4.40 -1.28
C PHE A 77 -15.21 -4.83 -0.22
N ALA A 78 -14.88 -5.88 0.50
CA ALA A 78 -15.65 -6.39 1.62
C ALA A 78 -14.81 -6.25 2.90
N PHE A 79 -15.39 -5.66 3.94
CA PHE A 79 -14.80 -5.64 5.28
C PHE A 79 -15.18 -6.92 6.01
N ASP A 80 -14.23 -7.54 6.68
CA ASP A 80 -14.49 -8.63 7.62
C ASP A 80 -14.68 -8.12 9.07
N ASP A 81 -14.89 -9.03 10.01
CA ASP A 81 -15.12 -8.69 11.42
C ASP A 81 -13.91 -8.00 12.08
N SER A 82 -12.73 -8.05 11.46
CA SER A 82 -11.54 -7.37 11.97
C SER A 82 -11.61 -5.84 11.84
N PHE A 83 -12.57 -5.30 11.07
CA PHE A 83 -12.78 -3.85 10.99
C PHE A 83 -12.98 -3.21 12.37
N LYS A 84 -13.58 -3.96 13.31
CA LYS A 84 -13.71 -3.55 14.73
C LYS A 84 -12.37 -3.21 15.40
N LEU A 85 -11.26 -3.82 14.99
CA LEU A 85 -9.92 -3.52 15.51
C LEU A 85 -9.50 -2.11 15.12
N LEU A 86 -9.79 -1.71 13.86
CA LEU A 86 -9.54 -0.35 13.39
C LEU A 86 -10.40 0.66 14.16
N GLU A 87 -11.70 0.38 14.34
CA GLU A 87 -12.62 1.25 15.07
C GLU A 87 -12.21 1.41 16.54
N GLN A 88 -11.86 0.33 17.22
CA GLN A 88 -11.37 0.35 18.60
C GLN A 88 -10.04 1.12 18.73
N ALA A 89 -9.16 0.98 17.76
CA ALA A 89 -7.92 1.73 17.73
C ALA A 89 -8.18 3.23 17.53
N TYR A 90 -9.08 3.58 16.63
CA TYR A 90 -9.48 4.97 16.33
C TYR A 90 -10.19 5.63 17.51
N ALA A 91 -11.05 4.90 18.22
CA ALA A 91 -11.81 5.37 19.39
C ALA A 91 -10.91 5.83 20.55
N LYS A 92 -9.61 5.53 20.54
CA LYS A 92 -8.64 6.03 21.53
C LYS A 92 -8.39 7.54 21.42
N GLY A 93 -8.87 8.21 20.36
CA GLY A 93 -8.84 9.67 20.18
C GLY A 93 -7.44 10.27 19.99
N LYS A 94 -6.45 9.47 19.60
CA LYS A 94 -5.05 9.89 19.39
C LYS A 94 -4.66 9.96 17.91
N GLY A 95 -5.65 9.94 16.99
CA GLY A 95 -5.42 9.61 15.60
C GLY A 95 -5.03 8.13 15.44
N LEU A 96 -4.76 7.73 14.20
CA LEU A 96 -4.49 6.35 13.85
C LEU A 96 -3.51 6.30 12.70
N VAL A 97 -2.52 5.42 12.74
CA VAL A 97 -1.71 5.08 11.55
C VAL A 97 -2.21 3.75 11.01
N CYS A 98 -2.75 3.76 9.80
CA CYS A 98 -3.12 2.55 9.07
C CYS A 98 -1.98 2.23 8.08
N ILE A 99 -1.35 1.06 8.23
CA ILE A 99 -0.16 0.69 7.48
C ILE A 99 -0.44 -0.52 6.58
N ALA A 100 -0.08 -0.40 5.30
CA ALA A 100 -0.24 -1.47 4.32
C ALA A 100 1.05 -1.75 3.54
N PRO A 101 1.26 -2.94 2.98
CA PRO A 101 2.18 -3.11 1.85
C PRO A 101 1.57 -2.51 0.57
N HIS A 102 2.40 -2.24 -0.46
CA HIS A 102 1.86 -1.89 -1.77
C HIS A 102 1.25 -3.14 -2.42
N ILE A 103 -0.03 -3.36 -2.22
CA ILE A 103 -0.82 -4.46 -2.81
C ILE A 103 -1.85 -3.90 -3.77
N CYS A 104 -2.23 -4.68 -4.78
CA CYS A 104 -3.19 -4.24 -5.80
C CYS A 104 -4.49 -3.73 -5.15
N GLY A 105 -4.97 -2.57 -5.58
CA GLY A 105 -6.12 -1.87 -4.97
C GLY A 105 -5.73 -0.78 -3.95
N TYR A 106 -4.47 -0.68 -3.52
CA TYR A 106 -4.05 0.25 -2.46
C TYR A 106 -4.43 1.73 -2.70
N PRO A 107 -4.48 2.27 -3.93
CA PRO A 107 -4.86 3.67 -4.12
C PRO A 107 -6.36 3.92 -3.94
N VAL A 108 -7.17 2.85 -3.99
CA VAL A 108 -8.63 2.92 -3.86
C VAL A 108 -9.10 2.69 -2.42
N TYR A 109 -8.29 2.02 -1.60
CA TYR A 109 -8.63 1.72 -0.20
C TYR A 109 -8.95 2.96 0.66
N PRO A 110 -8.13 4.05 0.66
CA PRO A 110 -8.43 5.21 1.51
C PRO A 110 -9.79 5.84 1.27
N PRO A 111 -10.24 6.11 0.03
CA PRO A 111 -11.59 6.60 -0.23
C PRO A 111 -12.71 5.68 0.30
N ILE A 112 -12.46 4.36 0.35
CA ILE A 112 -13.45 3.39 0.85
C ILE A 112 -13.64 3.50 2.37
N VAL A 113 -12.57 3.78 3.10
CA VAL A 113 -12.61 3.87 4.57
C VAL A 113 -12.95 5.28 5.07
N THR A 114 -12.66 6.33 4.29
CA THR A 114 -12.86 7.74 4.66
C THR A 114 -14.28 8.08 5.16
N PRO A 115 -15.37 7.53 4.59
CA PRO A 115 -16.72 7.81 5.11
C PRO A 115 -16.95 7.32 6.55
N ARG A 116 -16.14 6.39 7.03
CA ARG A 116 -16.22 5.84 8.40
C ARG A 116 -15.18 6.45 9.32
N ILE A 117 -13.96 6.66 8.80
CA ILE A 117 -12.82 7.19 9.56
C ILE A 117 -12.10 8.21 8.68
N PRO A 118 -12.12 9.51 9.02
CA PRO A 118 -11.44 10.56 8.25
C PRO A 118 -9.97 10.21 8.00
N CYS A 119 -9.60 10.09 6.71
CA CYS A 119 -8.30 9.55 6.30
C CYS A 119 -7.51 10.56 5.46
N ALA A 120 -6.23 10.69 5.78
CA ALA A 120 -5.25 11.35 4.94
C ALA A 120 -4.25 10.33 4.40
N ILE A 121 -3.86 10.49 3.13
CA ILE A 121 -2.95 9.58 2.43
C ILE A 121 -1.57 10.21 2.40
N TYR A 122 -0.59 9.58 3.04
CA TYR A 122 0.79 10.06 3.01
C TYR A 122 1.53 9.51 1.79
N LEU A 123 1.87 10.40 0.87
CA LEU A 123 2.56 10.08 -0.37
C LEU A 123 3.93 10.74 -0.44
N ARG A 124 4.81 10.12 -1.22
CA ARG A 124 6.03 10.80 -1.67
C ARG A 124 5.71 11.58 -2.93
N GLN A 125 6.10 12.86 -2.97
CA GLN A 125 6.00 13.67 -4.19
C GLN A 125 6.73 12.98 -5.34
N ASN A 126 6.03 12.80 -6.46
CA ASN A 126 6.63 12.27 -7.68
C ASN A 126 7.33 13.42 -8.42
N LYS A 127 8.53 13.16 -8.94
CA LYS A 127 9.26 14.13 -9.75
C LYS A 127 8.70 14.33 -11.16
N ASP A 128 7.89 13.37 -11.63
CA ASP A 128 7.22 13.45 -12.92
C ASP A 128 5.92 14.25 -12.78
N PRO A 129 5.80 15.44 -13.44
CA PRO A 129 4.62 16.30 -13.33
C PRO A 129 3.33 15.63 -13.81
N HIS A 130 3.41 14.77 -14.83
CA HIS A 130 2.23 14.07 -15.35
C HIS A 130 1.71 13.06 -14.33
N LYS A 131 2.59 12.32 -13.66
CA LYS A 131 2.20 11.41 -12.59
C LYS A 131 1.63 12.15 -11.39
N MET A 132 2.18 13.34 -11.06
CA MET A 132 1.63 14.18 -9.99
C MET A 132 0.22 14.67 -10.31
N LYS A 133 -0.04 15.10 -11.55
CA LYS A 133 -1.39 15.49 -11.98
C LYS A 133 -2.40 14.36 -11.85
N ILE A 134 -2.02 13.15 -12.27
CA ILE A 134 -2.88 11.95 -12.12
C ILE A 134 -3.11 11.65 -10.64
N THR A 135 -2.07 11.71 -9.81
CA THR A 135 -2.20 11.48 -8.36
C THR A 135 -3.12 12.49 -7.72
N GLN A 136 -2.98 13.78 -8.05
CA GLN A 136 -3.86 14.83 -7.54
C GLN A 136 -5.31 14.61 -7.99
N ALA A 137 -5.53 14.36 -9.27
CA ALA A 137 -6.87 14.08 -9.80
C ALA A 137 -7.53 12.86 -9.12
N LEU A 138 -6.76 11.84 -8.77
CA LEU A 138 -7.27 10.70 -8.01
C LEU A 138 -7.63 11.07 -6.56
N GLY A 139 -6.85 11.94 -5.93
CA GLY A 139 -7.15 12.47 -4.60
C GLY A 139 -8.45 13.28 -4.61
N ASP A 140 -8.54 14.22 -5.54
CA ASP A 140 -9.73 15.09 -5.69
C ASP A 140 -11.00 14.27 -6.01
N ALA A 141 -10.88 13.27 -6.89
CA ALA A 141 -11.98 12.38 -7.25
C ALA A 141 -12.36 11.39 -6.15
N GLY A 142 -11.41 11.04 -5.28
CA GLY A 142 -11.57 10.05 -4.22
C GLY A 142 -12.02 10.64 -2.87
N ASP A 143 -12.27 11.95 -2.80
CA ASP A 143 -12.56 12.64 -1.54
C ASP A 143 -11.51 12.37 -0.44
N GLY A 144 -10.27 12.11 -0.87
CA GLY A 144 -9.14 11.76 -0.01
C GLY A 144 -8.12 12.88 0.06
N GLU A 145 -7.79 13.34 1.25
CA GLU A 145 -6.71 14.30 1.42
C GLU A 145 -5.36 13.67 1.12
N LEU A 146 -4.69 14.18 0.08
CA LEU A 146 -3.33 13.77 -0.26
C LEU A 146 -2.32 14.64 0.48
N ILE A 147 -1.49 14.00 1.28
CA ILE A 147 -0.41 14.68 2.01
C ILE A 147 0.92 14.29 1.40
N TYR A 148 1.63 15.26 0.87
CA TYR A 148 3.00 15.08 0.43
C TYR A 148 3.85 16.29 0.80
N PRO A 149 5.08 16.03 1.30
CA PRO A 149 6.01 17.10 1.59
C PRO A 149 6.38 17.84 0.32
N SER A 150 6.47 19.17 0.37
CA SER A 150 6.97 19.98 -0.72
C SER A 150 8.41 19.60 -1.10
N GLU A 151 8.79 19.86 -2.35
CA GLU A 151 10.19 19.67 -2.78
C GLU A 151 11.12 20.52 -1.90
N GLY A 152 12.25 19.93 -1.51
CA GLY A 152 13.18 20.58 -0.59
C GLY A 152 12.85 20.44 0.91
N SER A 153 11.68 19.90 1.28
CA SER A 153 11.34 19.68 2.70
C SER A 153 12.38 18.87 3.43
N THR A 154 12.77 19.34 4.62
CA THR A 154 13.64 18.61 5.55
C THR A 154 12.91 17.36 6.09
N ARG A 155 13.68 16.43 6.68
CA ARG A 155 13.11 15.27 7.36
C ARG A 155 12.15 15.68 8.50
N ALA A 156 12.46 16.75 9.21
CA ALA A 156 11.62 17.28 10.29
C ALA A 156 10.28 17.81 9.76
N GLN A 157 10.29 18.62 8.71
CA GLN A 157 9.08 19.13 8.07
C GLN A 157 8.18 18.02 7.54
N ARG A 158 8.76 16.99 6.90
CA ARG A 158 8.02 15.82 6.43
C ARG A 158 7.36 15.05 7.57
N LEU A 159 8.05 14.94 8.70
CA LEU A 159 7.49 14.32 9.88
C LEU A 159 6.36 15.16 10.48
N GLN A 160 6.55 16.49 10.54
CA GLN A 160 5.58 17.41 11.14
C GLN A 160 4.21 17.34 10.47
N ILE A 161 4.15 17.37 9.13
CA ILE A 161 2.90 17.25 8.36
C ILE A 161 2.11 15.99 8.76
N ALA A 162 2.80 14.85 8.89
CA ALA A 162 2.16 13.60 9.30
C ALA A 162 1.72 13.61 10.78
N LEU A 163 2.50 14.27 11.66
CA LEU A 163 2.14 14.43 13.06
C LEU A 163 0.89 15.30 13.24
N ASP A 164 0.72 16.32 12.41
CA ASP A 164 -0.42 17.24 12.50
C ASP A 164 -1.73 16.50 12.17
N VAL A 165 -1.75 15.64 11.14
CA VAL A 165 -2.89 14.76 10.86
C VAL A 165 -3.29 13.91 12.06
N LEU A 166 -2.29 13.29 12.72
CA LEU A 166 -2.57 12.44 13.88
C LEU A 166 -3.06 13.25 15.08
N LYS A 167 -2.54 14.46 15.31
CA LYS A 167 -3.01 15.37 16.37
C LYS A 167 -4.44 15.86 16.14
N GLU A 168 -4.85 15.98 14.88
CA GLU A 168 -6.25 16.29 14.50
C GLU A 168 -7.20 15.11 14.71
N GLY A 169 -6.70 13.99 15.24
CA GLY A 169 -7.49 12.79 15.50
C GLY A 169 -7.83 11.98 14.24
N ARG A 170 -7.18 12.25 13.10
CA ARG A 170 -7.46 11.58 11.83
C ARG A 170 -6.60 10.33 11.63
N MET A 171 -7.00 9.50 10.69
CA MET A 171 -6.22 8.36 10.23
C MET A 171 -5.19 8.79 9.18
N LEU A 172 -3.97 8.29 9.30
CA LEU A 172 -2.91 8.45 8.32
C LEU A 172 -2.65 7.10 7.63
N PHE A 173 -2.98 6.99 6.35
CA PHE A 173 -2.71 5.80 5.56
C PHE A 173 -1.34 5.86 4.90
N ILE A 174 -0.53 4.82 5.07
CA ILE A 174 0.84 4.75 4.54
C ILE A 174 1.16 3.35 4.02
N CYS A 175 1.67 3.26 2.78
CA CYS A 175 2.33 2.04 2.31
C CYS A 175 3.82 2.08 2.66
N ALA A 176 4.27 1.18 3.54
CA ALA A 176 5.60 1.27 4.16
C ALA A 176 6.59 0.15 3.77
N ASP A 177 6.31 -0.62 2.73
CA ASP A 177 7.16 -1.69 2.20
C ASP A 177 8.13 -1.23 1.09
N THR A 178 8.34 0.08 0.94
CA THR A 178 9.32 0.62 0.00
C THR A 178 10.74 0.55 0.59
N PRO A 179 11.66 -0.23 -0.01
CA PRO A 179 12.98 -0.42 0.56
C PRO A 179 13.82 0.86 0.50
N ARG A 180 14.64 1.05 1.52
CA ARG A 180 15.57 2.18 1.70
C ARG A 180 17.02 1.72 1.54
N LYS A 181 17.95 2.68 1.49
CA LYS A 181 19.38 2.40 1.62
C LYS A 181 19.69 1.91 3.04
N PRO A 182 20.77 1.12 3.27
CA PRO A 182 21.10 0.56 4.58
C PRO A 182 21.12 1.59 5.72
N HIS A 183 21.71 2.78 5.49
CA HIS A 183 21.80 3.85 6.48
C HIS A 183 20.49 4.64 6.73
N GLN A 184 19.42 4.34 5.96
CA GLN A 184 18.12 5.02 6.01
C GLN A 184 16.99 4.14 6.54
N GLY A 185 17.26 2.91 6.89
CA GLY A 185 16.24 1.95 7.33
C GLY A 185 16.77 0.95 8.35
N VAL A 186 15.87 0.09 8.78
CA VAL A 186 16.16 -1.06 9.64
C VAL A 186 16.26 -2.31 8.76
N PRO A 187 17.28 -3.16 8.92
CA PRO A 187 17.34 -4.42 8.20
C PRO A 187 16.16 -5.33 8.59
N VAL A 188 15.48 -5.87 7.59
CA VAL A 188 14.37 -6.81 7.73
C VAL A 188 14.53 -7.95 6.73
N THR A 189 13.87 -9.07 6.97
CA THR A 189 13.88 -10.21 6.05
C THR A 189 12.56 -10.26 5.29
N ILE A 190 12.63 -10.25 3.95
CA ILE A 190 11.49 -10.46 3.05
C ILE A 190 11.91 -11.50 2.00
N PHE A 191 11.16 -12.56 1.86
CA PHE A 191 11.50 -13.71 1.00
C PHE A 191 12.91 -14.27 1.25
N GLY A 192 13.32 -14.34 2.52
CA GLY A 192 14.66 -14.76 2.91
C GLY A 192 15.79 -13.80 2.46
N ARG A 193 15.47 -12.58 2.04
CA ARG A 193 16.42 -11.56 1.60
C ARG A 193 16.39 -10.37 2.54
N THR A 194 17.56 -9.79 2.82
CA THR A 194 17.63 -8.60 3.64
C THR A 194 17.12 -7.38 2.85
N ALA A 195 16.10 -6.70 3.34
CA ALA A 195 15.63 -5.40 2.90
C ALA A 195 15.80 -4.38 4.04
N TYR A 196 15.67 -3.07 3.76
CA TYR A 196 15.71 -2.04 4.81
C TYR A 196 14.41 -1.24 4.77
N PHE A 197 13.65 -1.28 5.87
CA PHE A 197 12.37 -0.55 5.97
C PHE A 197 12.52 0.73 6.79
N PRO A 198 11.74 1.78 6.47
CA PRO A 198 11.80 3.05 7.19
C PRO A 198 11.17 2.95 8.59
N THR A 199 11.74 3.67 9.55
CA THR A 199 11.21 3.75 10.92
C THR A 199 10.16 4.86 11.12
N GLY A 200 9.91 5.70 10.11
CA GLY A 200 9.14 6.94 10.24
C GLY A 200 7.75 6.75 10.83
N VAL A 201 7.01 5.75 10.37
CA VAL A 201 5.66 5.38 10.85
C VAL A 201 5.66 5.16 12.37
N PHE A 202 6.58 4.34 12.85
CA PHE A 202 6.64 3.96 14.27
C PHE A 202 7.17 5.10 15.14
N ILE A 203 8.04 5.96 14.60
CA ILE A 203 8.47 7.20 15.30
C ILE A 203 7.28 8.16 15.45
N MET A 204 6.43 8.31 14.44
CA MET A 204 5.21 9.13 14.54
C MET A 204 4.26 8.59 15.61
N SER A 205 3.98 7.30 15.58
CA SER A 205 3.17 6.63 16.60
C SER A 205 3.71 6.80 18.00
N LEU A 206 5.01 6.57 18.21
CA LEU A 206 5.66 6.76 19.52
C LEU A 206 5.61 8.19 20.06
N ARG A 207 5.55 9.19 19.17
CA ARG A 207 5.47 10.61 19.56
C ARG A 207 4.05 11.08 19.85
N THR A 208 3.05 10.52 19.18
CA THR A 208 1.65 10.94 19.31
C THR A 208 0.85 10.02 20.22
N GLY A 209 1.32 8.78 20.42
CA GLY A 209 0.55 7.71 21.04
C GLY A 209 -0.53 7.13 20.12
N ALA A 210 -0.55 7.52 18.83
CA ALA A 210 -1.45 6.96 17.83
C ALA A 210 -1.12 5.47 17.60
N PRO A 211 -2.11 4.55 17.65
CA PRO A 211 -1.87 3.15 17.34
C PRO A 211 -1.49 2.96 15.88
N VAL A 212 -0.73 1.91 15.60
CA VAL A 212 -0.38 1.47 14.23
C VAL A 212 -1.13 0.18 13.95
N VAL A 213 -2.10 0.23 13.05
CA VAL A 213 -2.93 -0.91 12.66
C VAL A 213 -2.51 -1.37 11.27
N PRO A 214 -2.01 -2.60 11.10
CA PRO A 214 -1.78 -3.19 9.79
C PRO A 214 -3.09 -3.48 9.09
N VAL A 215 -3.11 -3.27 7.78
CA VAL A 215 -4.22 -3.64 6.91
C VAL A 215 -3.71 -4.35 5.67
N THR A 216 -4.38 -5.42 5.31
CA THR A 216 -4.15 -6.16 4.07
C THR A 216 -5.50 -6.51 3.43
N TRP A 217 -5.49 -6.96 2.19
CA TRP A 217 -6.67 -7.52 1.54
C TRP A 217 -6.24 -8.51 0.46
N HIS A 218 -7.04 -9.52 0.26
CA HIS A 218 -6.81 -10.53 -0.76
C HIS A 218 -8.05 -10.68 -1.65
N TRP A 219 -7.82 -11.16 -2.85
CA TRP A 219 -8.91 -11.38 -3.80
C TRP A 219 -9.55 -12.76 -3.59
N ARG A 220 -10.85 -12.76 -3.38
CA ARG A 220 -11.66 -13.98 -3.29
C ARG A 220 -13.08 -13.70 -3.77
N GLU A 221 -13.67 -14.61 -4.54
CA GLU A 221 -15.09 -14.58 -4.95
C GLU A 221 -15.53 -13.25 -5.58
N GLY A 222 -14.64 -12.62 -6.36
CA GLY A 222 -15.00 -11.38 -7.07
C GLY A 222 -14.79 -10.09 -6.27
N GLN A 223 -14.27 -10.15 -5.03
CA GLN A 223 -14.04 -9.01 -4.15
C GLN A 223 -12.67 -9.05 -3.49
N TYR A 224 -12.20 -7.88 -3.06
CA TYR A 224 -11.07 -7.71 -2.16
C TYR A 224 -11.58 -7.79 -0.72
N HIS A 225 -11.23 -8.84 -0.01
CA HIS A 225 -11.57 -9.01 1.41
C HIS A 225 -10.53 -8.31 2.25
N ILE A 226 -10.93 -7.22 2.93
CA ILE A 226 -10.07 -6.40 3.78
C ILE A 226 -9.97 -7.05 5.17
N HIS A 227 -8.75 -7.18 5.64
CA HIS A 227 -8.41 -7.69 6.96
C HIS A 227 -7.50 -6.73 7.73
N TYR A 228 -7.78 -6.50 8.99
CA TYR A 228 -6.98 -5.71 9.92
C TYR A 228 -6.37 -6.60 10.97
N ASP A 229 -5.07 -6.47 11.18
CA ASP A 229 -4.40 -7.13 12.29
C ASP A 229 -4.49 -6.30 13.57
N GLU A 230 -4.19 -6.93 14.71
CA GLU A 230 -4.04 -6.22 15.98
C GLU A 230 -3.03 -5.08 15.86
N PRO A 231 -3.25 -3.95 16.54
CA PRO A 231 -2.29 -2.86 16.56
C PRO A 231 -0.89 -3.35 16.95
N ILE A 232 0.13 -2.92 16.21
CA ILE A 232 1.50 -3.29 16.52
C ILE A 232 1.88 -2.72 17.89
N GLU A 233 2.12 -3.60 18.84
CA GLU A 233 2.57 -3.20 20.17
C GLU A 233 3.95 -2.56 20.11
N LEU A 234 4.05 -1.36 20.68
CA LEU A 234 5.32 -0.65 20.83
C LEU A 234 5.89 -0.97 22.22
N SER A 235 7.07 -1.58 22.26
CA SER A 235 7.71 -1.99 23.51
C SER A 235 7.77 -0.85 24.54
N ARG A 236 7.51 -1.16 25.82
CA ARG A 236 7.45 -0.16 26.91
C ARG A 236 8.84 0.31 27.37
N GLY A 237 9.89 -0.48 27.19
CA GLY A 237 11.26 -0.15 27.58
C GLY A 237 12.15 0.35 26.43
N GLY A 238 13.31 0.93 26.73
CA GLY A 238 14.30 1.35 25.74
C GLY A 238 14.06 2.75 25.15
N ASN A 239 15.00 3.19 24.32
CA ASN A 239 14.92 4.47 23.65
C ASN A 239 13.99 4.41 22.40
N LEU A 240 13.57 5.57 21.90
CA LEU A 240 12.66 5.72 20.77
C LEU A 240 13.11 4.94 19.53
N LYS A 241 14.41 4.94 19.25
CA LYS A 241 14.98 4.27 18.07
C LYS A 241 14.84 2.75 18.19
N THR A 242 15.20 2.19 19.33
CA THR A 242 15.10 0.74 19.61
C THR A 242 13.65 0.24 19.50
N LYS A 243 12.71 1.00 20.07
CA LYS A 243 11.28 0.68 19.97
C LYS A 243 10.79 0.70 18.53
N ALA A 244 11.15 1.73 17.79
CA ALA A 244 10.77 1.83 16.37
C ALA A 244 11.39 0.70 15.52
N MET A 245 12.63 0.28 15.83
CA MET A 245 13.28 -0.84 15.15
C MET A 245 12.55 -2.15 15.39
N ALA A 246 12.18 -2.46 16.64
CA ALA A 246 11.42 -3.67 16.97
C ALA A 246 10.05 -3.71 16.27
N ALA A 247 9.36 -2.57 16.22
CA ALA A 247 8.08 -2.47 15.53
C ALA A 247 8.20 -2.64 14.01
N VAL A 248 9.30 -2.15 13.40
CA VAL A 248 9.59 -2.40 11.98
C VAL A 248 9.81 -3.89 11.70
N GLN A 249 10.49 -4.62 12.60
CA GLN A 249 10.67 -6.08 12.46
C GLN A 249 9.33 -6.79 12.47
N LYS A 250 8.49 -6.52 13.48
CA LYS A 250 7.15 -7.12 13.59
C LYS A 250 6.28 -6.83 12.37
N TRP A 251 6.32 -5.60 11.87
CA TRP A 251 5.65 -5.22 10.62
C TRP A 251 6.15 -6.03 9.43
N ALA A 252 7.46 -6.16 9.29
CA ALA A 252 8.07 -6.86 8.17
C ALA A 252 7.76 -8.37 8.18
N GLU A 253 7.69 -8.99 9.36
CA GLU A 253 7.27 -10.39 9.54
C GLU A 253 5.84 -10.60 9.02
N GLY A 254 4.91 -9.70 9.38
CA GLY A 254 3.54 -9.72 8.86
C GLY A 254 3.49 -9.55 7.33
N VAL A 255 4.27 -8.61 6.79
CA VAL A 255 4.37 -8.41 5.33
C VAL A 255 4.91 -9.65 4.64
N ASP A 256 5.99 -10.26 5.16
CA ASP A 256 6.60 -11.45 4.57
C ASP A 256 5.61 -12.63 4.56
N SER A 257 4.95 -12.88 5.68
CA SER A 257 3.89 -13.90 5.81
C SER A 257 2.76 -13.68 4.81
N TYR A 258 2.24 -12.45 4.72
CA TYR A 258 1.19 -12.10 3.78
C TYR A 258 1.62 -12.31 2.32
N LEU A 259 2.83 -11.91 1.95
CA LEU A 259 3.34 -12.03 0.59
C LEU A 259 3.64 -13.49 0.18
N HIS A 260 3.88 -14.40 1.13
CA HIS A 260 3.94 -15.84 0.88
C HIS A 260 2.57 -16.44 0.62
N GLN A 261 1.53 -15.93 1.30
CA GLN A 261 0.16 -16.42 1.17
C GLN A 261 -0.55 -15.88 -0.07
N TYR A 262 -0.35 -14.59 -0.40
CA TYR A 262 -1.03 -13.89 -1.49
C TYR A 262 -0.04 -13.17 -2.43
N PRO A 263 0.91 -13.87 -3.05
CA PRO A 263 1.97 -13.23 -3.83
C PRO A 263 1.44 -12.48 -5.05
N GLU A 264 0.30 -12.88 -5.64
CA GLU A 264 -0.31 -12.20 -6.78
C GLU A 264 -0.76 -10.77 -6.45
N MET A 265 -0.99 -10.48 -5.17
CA MET A 265 -1.44 -9.17 -4.72
C MET A 265 -0.35 -8.11 -4.70
N TRP A 266 0.94 -8.50 -4.63
CA TRP A 266 2.01 -7.54 -4.42
C TRP A 266 2.32 -6.70 -5.65
N TRP A 267 2.07 -5.40 -5.56
CA TRP A 267 2.33 -4.43 -6.63
C TRP A 267 3.82 -4.30 -6.97
N ASN A 268 4.69 -4.48 -5.98
CA ASN A 268 6.12 -4.20 -6.10
C ASN A 268 6.94 -5.29 -6.81
N TRP A 269 6.35 -6.37 -7.33
CA TRP A 269 7.08 -7.42 -8.06
C TRP A 269 7.96 -6.89 -9.19
N LEU A 270 7.56 -5.78 -9.82
CA LEU A 270 8.25 -5.17 -10.96
C LEU A 270 9.02 -3.89 -10.56
N ASP A 271 9.02 -3.49 -9.28
CA ASP A 271 9.85 -2.38 -8.79
C ASP A 271 11.33 -2.73 -8.92
N LYS A 272 12.13 -1.78 -9.45
CA LYS A 272 13.57 -2.00 -9.72
C LYS A 272 14.37 -2.28 -8.45
N ARG A 273 14.00 -1.67 -7.31
CA ARG A 273 14.68 -1.86 -6.02
C ARG A 273 14.44 -3.26 -5.49
N TRP A 274 13.17 -3.69 -5.46
CA TRP A 274 12.79 -5.04 -5.07
C TRP A 274 13.35 -6.10 -6.00
N THR A 275 13.31 -5.86 -7.31
CA THR A 275 13.93 -6.78 -8.29
C THR A 275 15.42 -6.99 -7.98
N ARG A 276 16.17 -5.95 -7.58
CA ARG A 276 17.59 -6.08 -7.21
C ARG A 276 17.78 -6.89 -5.92
N ILE A 277 16.97 -6.61 -4.89
CA ILE A 277 17.01 -7.31 -3.61
C ILE A 277 16.75 -8.80 -3.81
N ILE A 278 15.67 -9.14 -4.51
CA ILE A 278 15.27 -10.53 -4.76
C ILE A 278 16.33 -11.28 -5.58
N ARG A 279 16.91 -10.64 -6.59
CA ARG A 279 17.87 -11.30 -7.50
C ARG A 279 19.26 -11.43 -6.96
N ASN A 280 19.76 -10.43 -6.26
CA ASN A 280 21.18 -10.34 -5.90
C ASN A 280 21.42 -10.56 -4.41
N GLY A 281 20.38 -10.58 -3.58
CA GLY A 281 20.51 -10.53 -2.12
C GLY A 281 21.21 -9.25 -1.62
N LYS A 282 21.49 -8.30 -2.51
CA LYS A 282 22.25 -7.08 -2.22
C LYS A 282 21.33 -5.87 -2.25
N HIS A 283 21.56 -5.00 -1.29
CA HIS A 283 20.99 -3.66 -1.25
C HIS A 283 21.54 -2.77 -2.36
N LEU A 284 20.78 -1.70 -2.63
CA LEU A 284 21.23 -0.56 -3.40
C LEU A 284 22.50 0.03 -2.76
N GLU A 285 23.66 -0.50 -3.11
CA GLU A 285 24.88 0.27 -3.02
C GLU A 285 24.79 1.39 -4.05
N THR A 286 25.03 2.59 -3.60
CA THR A 286 24.99 3.83 -4.36
C THR A 286 25.99 3.83 -5.50
N LYS A 287 25.54 4.15 -6.69
CA LYS A 287 26.32 5.05 -7.56
C LYS A 287 25.73 6.44 -7.46
#